data_b52ddc8cd838dad4e636bf30e7ba1794
#
_entry.id   b52ddc8cd838dad4e636bf30e7ba1794
#
_cell.length_a   1.000
_cell.length_b   1.000
_cell.length_c   1.000
_cell.angle_alpha   90.00
_cell.angle_beta   90.00
_cell.angle_gamma   90.00
#
_symmetry.space_group_name_H-M   'P 1'
#
loop_
_entity.id
_entity.type
_entity.pdbx_description
1 polymer ?
#
loop_
_entity_poly.entity_id
_entity_poly.type
_entity_poly.pdbx_seq_one_letter_code
_entity_poly.pdbx_strand_id
1 'polypeptide(L)'
;MAFPFVLTGCGSTSVQPQPAKEENKPAIEEKKELPAEKDEYHKSVGNLTVSKDTFESDKAEILRTIESLKTIMSDFDYQSWLLYVDNESKIYWSKTANLKKAQGKLPVKGLQLRTLQDYFKYVFVPSRAGRNITTIRYESENYVKAVQVTSLDSSETEEKYTVYYYFNKIDGHWQLHLPEIDS
;
A
#
# COMPACT_ATOMS: atom_id res chain seq x y z
N MET A 1 -77.76 -0.84 19.83
CA MET A 1 -78.78 0.09 19.39
C MET A 1 -78.32 0.74 18.07
N ALA A 2 -79.13 0.52 17.09
CA ALA A 2 -79.48 1.36 15.94
C ALA A 2 -78.39 1.63 14.88
N PHE A 3 -78.60 0.99 13.78
CA PHE A 3 -78.43 1.40 12.35
C PHE A 3 -79.23 2.71 12.10
N PRO A 4 -79.22 3.33 10.87
CA PRO A 4 -78.74 2.93 9.51
C PRO A 4 -78.21 4.12 8.69
N PHE A 5 -77.88 3.95 7.43
CA PHE A 5 -78.35 4.19 6.04
C PHE A 5 -77.27 4.62 5.08
N VAL A 6 -76.98 3.88 4.10
CA VAL A 6 -77.23 3.85 2.67
C VAL A 6 -77.23 5.22 1.91
N LEU A 7 -76.40 5.39 0.92
CA LEU A 7 -76.79 5.74 -0.45
C LEU A 7 -75.66 5.61 -1.48
N THR A 8 -75.97 4.91 -2.50
CA THR A 8 -75.54 4.68 -3.86
C THR A 8 -75.02 5.91 -4.64
N GLY A 9 -74.01 5.70 -5.42
CA GLY A 9 -73.63 6.60 -6.50
C GLY A 9 -72.78 5.87 -7.52
N CYS A 10 -73.36 5.41 -8.64
CA CYS A 10 -72.69 4.95 -9.82
C CYS A 10 -71.96 6.11 -10.54
N GLY A 11 -70.73 5.88 -10.95
CA GLY A 11 -70.03 6.75 -11.85
C GLY A 11 -68.98 5.96 -12.63
N SER A 12 -69.30 5.53 -13.80
CA SER A 12 -68.35 5.01 -14.82
C SER A 12 -67.34 6.05 -15.21
N THR A 13 -66.05 5.75 -15.12
CA THR A 13 -65.08 6.49 -15.91
C THR A 13 -63.85 5.62 -16.18
N SER A 14 -63.67 5.37 -17.45
CA SER A 14 -62.48 5.03 -18.26
C SER A 14 -61.18 4.61 -17.59
N VAL A 15 -60.81 3.38 -17.88
CA VAL A 15 -59.46 2.81 -17.70
C VAL A 15 -58.47 3.53 -18.58
N GLN A 16 -57.55 4.25 -17.99
CA GLN A 16 -56.36 4.73 -18.66
C GLN A 16 -55.17 3.81 -18.31
N PRO A 17 -54.35 3.32 -19.25
CA PRO A 17 -53.22 2.47 -18.96
C PRO A 17 -52.10 3.30 -18.31
N GLN A 18 -51.68 2.88 -17.11
CA GLN A 18 -50.48 3.41 -16.47
C GLN A 18 -49.25 2.96 -17.26
N PRO A 19 -48.27 3.85 -17.49
CA PRO A 19 -46.96 3.46 -18.05
C PRO A 19 -46.19 2.67 -17.00
N ALA A 20 -45.49 1.65 -17.50
CA ALA A 20 -44.59 0.77 -16.75
C ALA A 20 -43.58 1.57 -15.94
N LYS A 21 -43.44 1.20 -14.68
CA LYS A 21 -42.32 1.66 -13.84
C LYS A 21 -41.01 1.19 -14.49
N GLU A 22 -40.22 2.13 -14.97
CA GLU A 22 -38.81 1.91 -15.25
C GLU A 22 -38.12 1.50 -13.95
N GLU A 23 -37.55 0.30 -13.95
CA GLU A 23 -36.62 -0.17 -12.94
C GLU A 23 -35.41 0.77 -12.94
N ASN A 24 -35.30 1.52 -11.88
CA ASN A 24 -34.15 2.39 -11.61
C ASN A 24 -32.94 1.50 -11.31
N LYS A 25 -32.17 1.19 -12.37
CA LYS A 25 -30.86 0.55 -12.27
C LYS A 25 -29.96 1.50 -11.45
N PRO A 26 -29.33 1.08 -10.34
CA PRO A 26 -28.45 1.98 -9.61
C PRO A 26 -27.34 2.45 -10.54
N ALA A 27 -27.28 3.74 -10.76
CA ALA A 27 -26.15 4.38 -11.43
C ALA A 27 -24.92 4.10 -10.54
N ILE A 28 -23.96 3.38 -11.11
CA ILE A 28 -22.62 3.28 -10.54
C ILE A 28 -22.08 4.71 -10.61
N GLU A 29 -22.02 5.40 -9.46
CA GLU A 29 -21.34 6.69 -9.37
C GLU A 29 -19.87 6.45 -9.72
N GLU A 30 -19.51 6.82 -10.92
CA GLU A 30 -18.12 6.92 -11.35
C GLU A 30 -17.44 7.96 -10.45
N LYS A 31 -16.66 7.49 -9.46
CA LYS A 31 -15.91 8.33 -8.53
C LYS A 31 -14.97 9.18 -9.37
N LYS A 32 -15.29 10.45 -9.53
CA LYS A 32 -14.52 11.40 -10.34
C LYS A 32 -13.15 11.57 -9.69
N GLU A 33 -12.14 10.97 -10.30
CA GLU A 33 -10.76 11.03 -9.83
C GLU A 33 -10.22 12.45 -9.81
N LEU A 34 -9.55 12.82 -8.72
CA LEU A 34 -8.80 14.07 -8.63
C LEU A 34 -7.57 14.02 -9.56
N PRO A 35 -7.19 15.12 -10.22
CA PRO A 35 -6.03 15.15 -11.13
C PRO A 35 -4.72 14.67 -10.50
N ALA A 36 -4.50 14.95 -9.21
CA ALA A 36 -3.32 14.51 -8.46
C ALA A 36 -3.26 12.99 -8.27
N GLU A 37 -4.40 12.30 -8.11
CA GLU A 37 -4.46 10.83 -7.95
C GLU A 37 -4.13 10.11 -9.27
N LYS A 38 -4.56 10.68 -10.40
CA LYS A 38 -4.21 10.15 -11.74
C LYS A 38 -2.71 10.22 -11.99
N ASP A 39 -2.09 11.33 -11.64
CA ASP A 39 -0.66 11.53 -11.82
C ASP A 39 0.16 10.57 -10.94
N GLU A 40 -0.24 10.33 -9.69
CA GLU A 40 0.44 9.39 -8.80
C GLU A 40 0.37 7.95 -9.29
N TYR A 41 -0.80 7.48 -9.74
CA TYR A 41 -0.94 6.14 -10.30
C TYR A 41 -0.01 5.92 -11.49
N HIS A 42 -0.01 6.82 -12.47
CA HIS A 42 0.85 6.70 -13.64
C HIS A 42 2.34 6.72 -13.30
N LYS A 43 2.75 7.59 -12.38
CA LYS A 43 4.13 7.63 -11.86
C LYS A 43 4.52 6.34 -11.12
N SER A 44 3.57 5.74 -10.42
CA SER A 44 3.80 4.54 -9.62
C SER A 44 3.95 3.30 -10.48
N VAL A 45 3.11 3.16 -11.49
CA VAL A 45 3.02 1.96 -12.33
C VAL A 45 3.98 2.03 -13.53
N GLY A 46 4.27 3.24 -14.02
CA GLY A 46 5.13 3.44 -15.21
C GLY A 46 4.55 2.72 -16.44
N ASN A 47 5.33 1.83 -17.04
CA ASN A 47 4.94 1.07 -18.23
C ASN A 47 4.37 -0.33 -17.91
N LEU A 48 4.14 -0.66 -16.64
CA LEU A 48 3.62 -1.97 -16.24
C LEU A 48 2.09 -2.04 -16.40
N THR A 49 1.59 -3.27 -16.63
CA THR A 49 0.15 -3.53 -16.76
C THR A 49 -0.45 -3.85 -15.39
N VAL A 50 -0.53 -2.85 -14.52
CA VAL A 50 -1.17 -2.95 -13.20
C VAL A 50 -2.44 -2.12 -13.22
N SER A 51 -3.59 -2.68 -12.86
CA SER A 51 -4.83 -1.91 -12.81
C SER A 51 -4.81 -0.89 -11.67
N LYS A 52 -5.63 0.16 -11.77
CA LYS A 52 -5.73 1.15 -10.70
C LYS A 52 -6.24 0.53 -9.40
N ASP A 53 -7.22 -0.37 -9.46
CA ASP A 53 -7.75 -1.06 -8.27
C ASP A 53 -6.67 -1.91 -7.61
N THR A 54 -5.82 -2.58 -8.41
CA THR A 54 -4.68 -3.35 -7.90
C THR A 54 -3.67 -2.42 -7.24
N PHE A 55 -3.32 -1.30 -7.88
CA PHE A 55 -2.41 -0.30 -7.30
C PHE A 55 -2.91 0.24 -5.96
N GLU A 56 -4.18 0.63 -5.87
CA GLU A 56 -4.75 1.16 -4.62
C GLU A 56 -4.77 0.10 -3.51
N SER A 57 -5.11 -1.14 -3.85
CA SER A 57 -5.07 -2.28 -2.91
C SER A 57 -3.67 -2.57 -2.41
N ASP A 58 -2.70 -2.68 -3.31
CA ASP A 58 -1.30 -2.96 -3.00
C ASP A 58 -0.68 -1.82 -2.15
N LYS A 59 -0.94 -0.57 -2.54
CA LYS A 59 -0.51 0.61 -1.79
C LYS A 59 -1.07 0.61 -0.36
N ALA A 60 -2.37 0.31 -0.21
CA ALA A 60 -3.01 0.27 1.10
C ALA A 60 -2.46 -0.86 1.98
N GLU A 61 -2.17 -2.05 1.42
CA GLU A 61 -1.55 -3.15 2.16
C GLU A 61 -0.13 -2.80 2.62
N ILE A 62 0.69 -2.27 1.71
CA ILE A 62 2.07 -1.90 2.01
C ILE A 62 2.15 -0.78 3.05
N LEU A 63 1.33 0.26 2.92
CA LEU A 63 1.34 1.35 3.90
C LEU A 63 0.88 0.89 5.28
N ARG A 64 -0.10 -0.01 5.38
CA ARG A 64 -0.48 -0.64 6.67
C ARG A 64 0.67 -1.46 7.26
N THR A 65 1.38 -2.21 6.43
CA THR A 65 2.58 -2.95 6.85
C THR A 65 3.65 -2.00 7.40
N ILE A 66 3.90 -0.87 6.73
CA ILE A 66 4.86 0.14 7.20
C ILE A 66 4.44 0.76 8.53
N GLU A 67 3.15 1.02 8.76
CA GLU A 67 2.67 1.49 10.07
C GLU A 67 2.90 0.45 11.17
N SER A 68 2.65 -0.84 10.90
CA SER A 68 3.00 -1.91 11.84
C SER A 68 4.50 -1.97 12.12
N LEU A 69 5.33 -1.82 11.08
CA LEU A 69 6.78 -1.79 11.21
C LEU A 69 7.27 -0.59 12.05
N LYS A 70 6.61 0.56 12.03
CA LYS A 70 6.95 1.72 12.88
C LYS A 70 6.83 1.37 14.37
N THR A 71 5.74 0.72 14.77
CA THR A 71 5.56 0.25 16.16
C THR A 71 6.61 -0.79 16.52
N ILE A 72 6.82 -1.80 15.68
CA ILE A 72 7.82 -2.85 15.86
C ILE A 72 9.24 -2.27 16.03
N MET A 73 9.59 -1.27 15.23
CA MET A 73 10.89 -0.57 15.33
C MET A 73 11.01 0.26 16.62
N SER A 74 9.93 0.93 17.03
CA SER A 74 9.89 1.68 18.29
C SER A 74 10.16 0.80 19.50
N ASP A 75 9.59 -0.40 19.50
CA ASP A 75 9.70 -1.37 20.59
C ASP A 75 10.92 -2.27 20.47
N PHE A 76 11.68 -2.16 19.39
CA PHE A 76 12.77 -3.06 19.03
C PHE A 76 12.36 -4.54 19.01
N ASP A 77 11.11 -4.82 18.62
CA ASP A 77 10.55 -6.18 18.58
C ASP A 77 11.05 -6.94 17.35
N TYR A 78 12.21 -7.57 17.50
CA TYR A 78 12.84 -8.37 16.45
C TYR A 78 11.99 -9.57 16.01
N GLN A 79 11.27 -10.21 16.94
CA GLN A 79 10.49 -11.41 16.62
C GLN A 79 9.30 -11.06 15.72
N SER A 80 8.57 -10.00 16.04
CA SER A 80 7.48 -9.51 15.19
C SER A 80 8.00 -9.00 13.84
N TRP A 81 9.18 -8.34 13.81
CA TRP A 81 9.78 -7.91 12.54
C TRP A 81 10.06 -9.07 11.59
N LEU A 82 10.55 -10.22 12.10
CA LEU A 82 10.82 -11.40 11.29
C LEU A 82 9.57 -11.94 10.56
N LEU A 83 8.37 -11.70 11.07
CA LEU A 83 7.13 -12.15 10.44
C LEU A 83 6.85 -11.41 9.12
N TYR A 84 7.36 -10.20 8.99
CA TYR A 84 7.18 -9.37 7.79
C TYR A 84 8.26 -9.58 6.74
N VAL A 85 9.47 -10.02 7.15
CA VAL A 85 10.61 -10.19 6.24
C VAL A 85 10.46 -11.45 5.40
N ASP A 86 10.74 -11.37 4.11
CA ASP A 86 10.75 -12.52 3.23
C ASP A 86 11.85 -13.54 3.58
N ASN A 87 11.66 -14.78 3.14
CA ASN A 87 12.57 -15.85 3.52
C ASN A 87 13.95 -15.73 2.86
N GLU A 88 14.01 -15.20 1.65
CA GLU A 88 15.27 -14.98 0.92
C GLU A 88 16.16 -13.99 1.66
N SER A 89 15.58 -12.87 2.07
CA SER A 89 16.26 -11.86 2.91
C SER A 89 16.76 -12.44 4.23
N LYS A 90 15.95 -13.27 4.92
CA LYS A 90 16.39 -13.93 6.16
C LYS A 90 17.61 -14.81 5.93
N ILE A 91 17.59 -15.62 4.86
CA ILE A 91 18.71 -16.51 4.51
C ILE A 91 19.96 -15.70 4.16
N TYR A 92 19.81 -14.67 3.34
CA TYR A 92 20.93 -13.83 2.92
C TYR A 92 21.59 -13.12 4.11
N TRP A 93 20.79 -12.42 4.92
CA TRP A 93 21.27 -11.60 6.03
C TRP A 93 21.62 -12.38 7.29
N SER A 94 21.34 -13.70 7.34
CA SER A 94 21.87 -14.59 8.40
C SER A 94 23.32 -15.01 8.15
N LYS A 95 23.86 -14.78 6.94
CA LYS A 95 25.25 -15.13 6.62
C LYS A 95 26.22 -14.10 7.19
N THR A 96 27.17 -14.53 8.02
CA THR A 96 28.19 -13.66 8.64
C THR A 96 28.98 -12.84 7.61
N ALA A 97 29.23 -13.39 6.41
CA ALA A 97 29.94 -12.68 5.34
C ALA A 97 29.18 -11.43 4.88
N ASN A 98 27.84 -11.52 4.73
CA ASN A 98 27.01 -10.42 4.30
C ASN A 98 26.86 -9.36 5.41
N LEU A 99 26.73 -9.78 6.64
CA LEU A 99 26.74 -8.87 7.81
C LEU A 99 28.05 -8.10 7.93
N LYS A 100 29.19 -8.74 7.67
CA LYS A 100 30.51 -8.06 7.66
C LYS A 100 30.60 -7.03 6.52
N LYS A 101 30.08 -7.33 5.32
CA LYS A 101 30.00 -6.35 4.23
C LYS A 101 29.17 -5.12 4.61
N ALA A 102 27.99 -5.34 5.23
CA ALA A 102 27.14 -4.25 5.73
C ALA A 102 27.88 -3.42 6.79
N GLN A 103 28.51 -4.07 7.75
CA GLN A 103 29.30 -3.43 8.80
C GLN A 103 30.36 -2.49 8.23
N GLY A 104 31.05 -2.90 7.16
CA GLY A 104 32.09 -2.09 6.51
C GLY A 104 31.56 -0.79 5.87
N LYS A 105 30.26 -0.73 5.56
CA LYS A 105 29.61 0.46 4.98
C LYS A 105 29.02 1.41 6.04
N LEU A 106 29.00 1.02 7.32
CA LEU A 106 28.44 1.84 8.41
C LEU A 106 29.40 2.94 8.86
N PRO A 107 28.89 4.15 9.15
CA PRO A 107 29.71 5.26 9.63
C PRO A 107 30.20 5.08 11.07
N VAL A 108 29.70 4.08 11.80
CA VAL A 108 30.01 3.84 13.21
C VAL A 108 31.16 2.88 13.33
N LYS A 109 32.33 3.39 13.78
CA LYS A 109 33.52 2.56 14.02
C LYS A 109 33.32 1.66 15.25
N GLY A 110 33.75 0.40 15.15
CA GLY A 110 33.73 -0.56 16.26
C GLY A 110 32.39 -1.30 16.43
N LEU A 111 31.33 -0.94 15.70
CA LEU A 111 30.10 -1.69 15.69
C LEU A 111 30.32 -3.04 15.01
N GLN A 112 29.85 -4.13 15.60
CA GLN A 112 29.92 -5.47 15.05
C GLN A 112 28.52 -6.01 14.75
N LEU A 113 28.27 -6.42 13.51
CA LEU A 113 27.06 -7.12 13.12
C LEU A 113 27.36 -8.61 13.09
N ARG A 114 26.84 -9.37 14.06
CA ARG A 114 27.05 -10.81 14.19
C ARG A 114 25.82 -11.63 13.82
N THR A 115 24.63 -11.04 13.94
CA THR A 115 23.34 -11.67 13.77
C THR A 115 22.40 -10.80 12.93
N LEU A 116 21.33 -11.39 12.38
CA LEU A 116 20.26 -10.65 11.73
C LEU A 116 19.55 -9.70 12.72
N GLN A 117 19.54 -10.03 14.03
CA GLN A 117 19.03 -9.13 15.06
C GLN A 117 19.89 -7.88 15.21
N ASP A 118 21.23 -8.01 15.12
CA ASP A 118 22.12 -6.84 15.10
C ASP A 118 21.85 -5.96 13.87
N TYR A 119 21.65 -6.58 12.69
CA TYR A 119 21.25 -5.86 11.48
C TYR A 119 19.94 -5.10 11.68
N PHE A 120 18.90 -5.75 12.24
CA PHE A 120 17.64 -5.09 12.57
C PHE A 120 17.88 -3.87 13.47
N LYS A 121 18.58 -4.05 14.57
CA LYS A 121 18.77 -3.02 15.58
C LYS A 121 19.65 -1.85 15.13
N TYR A 122 20.74 -2.13 14.42
CA TYR A 122 21.77 -1.15 14.14
C TYR A 122 21.78 -0.63 12.70
N VAL A 123 21.07 -1.29 11.79
CA VAL A 123 20.97 -0.89 10.37
C VAL A 123 19.55 -0.56 9.99
N PHE A 124 18.63 -1.53 10.16
CA PHE A 124 17.25 -1.39 9.70
C PHE A 124 16.52 -0.27 10.44
N VAL A 125 16.46 -0.33 11.75
CA VAL A 125 15.75 0.66 12.58
C VAL A 125 16.28 2.09 12.36
N PRO A 126 17.58 2.38 12.52
CA PRO A 126 18.08 3.76 12.39
C PRO A 126 17.88 4.36 11.00
N SER A 127 17.92 3.55 9.96
CA SER A 127 17.75 4.05 8.58
C SER A 127 16.30 4.40 8.23
N ARG A 128 15.31 3.95 9.01
CA ARG A 128 13.88 4.09 8.72
C ARG A 128 13.09 4.82 9.77
N ALA A 129 13.63 4.95 10.99
CA ALA A 129 12.98 5.67 12.09
C ALA A 129 12.65 7.12 11.68
N GLY A 130 11.41 7.55 11.97
CA GLY A 130 10.94 8.90 11.70
C GLY A 130 10.71 9.22 10.23
N ARG A 131 10.76 8.25 9.32
CA ARG A 131 10.49 8.47 7.89
C ARG A 131 9.00 8.40 7.60
N ASN A 132 8.54 9.34 6.76
CA ASN A 132 7.15 9.39 6.32
C ASN A 132 7.06 8.88 4.88
N ILE A 133 6.55 7.66 4.73
CA ILE A 133 6.35 7.01 3.44
C ILE A 133 4.90 7.18 3.05
N THR A 134 4.65 7.70 1.87
CA THR A 134 3.30 8.05 1.41
C THR A 134 2.89 7.34 0.14
N THR A 135 3.85 6.75 -0.58
CA THR A 135 3.57 6.15 -1.88
C THR A 135 4.51 4.99 -2.20
N ILE A 136 4.18 4.26 -3.27
CA ILE A 136 4.94 3.13 -3.79
C ILE A 136 5.33 3.38 -5.25
N ARG A 137 6.38 2.69 -5.72
CA ARG A 137 6.81 2.65 -7.13
C ARG A 137 7.07 1.20 -7.51
N TYR A 138 6.43 0.73 -8.57
CA TYR A 138 6.64 -0.61 -9.09
C TYR A 138 7.93 -0.69 -9.89
N GLU A 139 8.70 -1.76 -9.64
CA GLU A 139 9.81 -2.20 -10.49
C GLU A 139 9.36 -3.37 -11.38
N SER A 140 8.46 -4.20 -10.84
CA SER A 140 7.72 -5.23 -11.55
C SER A 140 6.35 -5.43 -10.89
N GLU A 141 5.48 -6.26 -11.46
CA GLU A 141 4.16 -6.58 -10.88
C GLU A 141 4.27 -7.21 -9.47
N ASN A 142 5.40 -7.82 -9.15
CA ASN A 142 5.65 -8.50 -7.87
C ASN A 142 6.77 -7.88 -7.04
N TYR A 143 7.29 -6.71 -7.44
CA TYR A 143 8.35 -6.04 -6.70
C TYR A 143 8.13 -4.53 -6.71
N VAL A 144 8.02 -3.95 -5.51
CA VAL A 144 7.78 -2.52 -5.33
C VAL A 144 8.75 -1.88 -4.35
N LYS A 145 8.97 -0.59 -4.55
CA LYS A 145 9.66 0.32 -3.63
C LYS A 145 8.65 1.18 -2.90
N ALA A 146 8.76 1.28 -1.58
CA ALA A 146 8.02 2.27 -0.81
C ALA A 146 8.92 3.49 -0.57
N VAL A 147 8.44 4.66 -0.98
CA VAL A 147 9.27 5.85 -1.16
C VAL A 147 8.72 7.06 -0.40
N GLN A 148 9.63 7.96 -0.05
CA GLN A 148 9.31 9.32 0.34
C GLN A 148 9.65 10.25 -0.82
N VAL A 149 8.65 10.93 -1.36
CA VAL A 149 8.84 11.97 -2.38
C VAL A 149 9.39 13.22 -1.70
N THR A 150 10.51 13.76 -2.19
CA THR A 150 11.25 14.83 -1.49
C THR A 150 10.94 16.22 -1.99
N SER A 151 10.55 16.40 -3.23
CA SER A 151 9.85 17.58 -3.77
C SER A 151 9.53 17.40 -5.23
N LEU A 152 8.48 18.09 -5.66
CA LEU A 152 8.27 18.43 -7.07
C LEU A 152 8.76 19.88 -7.18
N ASP A 153 10.01 20.08 -7.56
CA ASP A 153 10.40 21.39 -8.04
C ASP A 153 9.74 21.55 -9.42
N SER A 154 8.94 22.61 -9.56
CA SER A 154 8.14 22.89 -10.77
C SER A 154 8.99 23.11 -12.03
N SER A 155 10.30 23.14 -11.89
CA SER A 155 11.29 23.28 -12.96
C SER A 155 11.96 21.96 -13.38
N GLU A 156 11.79 20.86 -12.62
CA GLU A 156 12.40 19.55 -12.92
C GLU A 156 11.37 18.61 -13.55
N THR A 157 11.76 17.95 -14.63
CA THR A 157 10.94 16.98 -15.35
C THR A 157 10.86 15.62 -14.66
N GLU A 158 11.73 15.35 -13.68
CA GLU A 158 11.80 14.08 -12.97
C GLU A 158 11.50 14.25 -11.47
N GLU A 159 10.65 13.35 -10.96
CA GLU A 159 10.32 13.30 -9.55
C GLU A 159 11.52 12.80 -8.73
N LYS A 160 11.92 13.54 -7.70
CA LYS A 160 12.95 13.09 -6.75
C LYS A 160 12.31 12.36 -5.57
N TYR A 161 12.75 11.14 -5.32
CA TYR A 161 12.31 10.37 -4.17
C TYR A 161 13.45 9.59 -3.52
N THR A 162 13.27 9.25 -2.24
CA THR A 162 14.17 8.34 -1.50
C THR A 162 13.44 7.04 -1.20
N VAL A 163 14.09 5.92 -1.53
CA VAL A 163 13.57 4.58 -1.25
C VAL A 163 13.92 4.19 0.17
N TYR A 164 12.92 3.73 0.94
CA TYR A 164 13.12 3.25 2.30
C TYR A 164 12.83 1.77 2.48
N TYR A 165 11.85 1.23 1.74
CA TYR A 165 11.48 -0.17 1.84
C TYR A 165 11.34 -0.78 0.45
N TYR A 166 11.59 -2.08 0.40
CA TYR A 166 11.33 -2.91 -0.76
C TYR A 166 10.39 -4.03 -0.35
N PHE A 167 9.49 -4.41 -1.24
CA PHE A 167 8.53 -5.48 -0.99
C PHE A 167 8.46 -6.42 -2.17
N ASN A 168 8.48 -7.73 -1.89
CA ASN A 168 8.18 -8.80 -2.82
C ASN A 168 6.76 -9.31 -2.59
N LYS A 169 6.01 -9.58 -3.67
CA LYS A 169 4.71 -10.24 -3.60
C LYS A 169 4.90 -11.74 -3.64
N ILE A 170 4.63 -12.41 -2.53
CA ILE A 170 4.79 -13.86 -2.35
C ILE A 170 3.44 -14.43 -1.93
N ASP A 171 2.94 -15.42 -2.69
CA ASP A 171 1.63 -16.04 -2.46
C ASP A 171 0.48 -15.02 -2.32
N GLY A 172 0.54 -13.94 -3.12
CA GLY A 172 -0.46 -12.88 -3.15
C GLY A 172 -0.32 -11.81 -2.06
N HIS A 173 0.66 -11.90 -1.16
CA HIS A 173 0.90 -10.95 -0.06
C HIS A 173 2.24 -10.24 -0.18
N TRP A 174 2.28 -8.98 0.22
CA TRP A 174 3.49 -8.18 0.21
C TRP A 174 4.35 -8.46 1.46
N GLN A 175 5.58 -8.96 1.23
CA GLN A 175 6.58 -9.21 2.27
C GLN A 175 7.74 -8.25 2.13
N LEU A 176 8.27 -7.80 3.28
CA LEU A 176 9.42 -6.91 3.35
C LEU A 176 10.66 -7.61 2.78
N HIS A 177 11.24 -7.03 1.75
CA HIS A 177 12.49 -7.47 1.15
C HIS A 177 13.67 -6.61 1.63
N LEU A 178 14.76 -7.26 2.01
CA LEU A 178 16.01 -6.60 2.39
C LEU A 178 17.00 -6.78 1.25
N PRO A 179 17.28 -5.72 0.46
CA PRO A 179 18.16 -5.84 -0.70
C PRO A 179 19.53 -6.39 -0.34
N GLU A 180 20.09 -7.18 -1.23
CA GLU A 180 21.45 -7.66 -1.11
C GLU A 180 22.45 -6.50 -1.26
N ILE A 181 23.64 -6.68 -0.74
CA ILE A 181 24.73 -5.72 -0.94
C ILE A 181 25.45 -6.09 -2.23
N ASP A 182 25.42 -5.18 -3.18
CA ASP A 182 26.22 -5.31 -4.41
C ASP A 182 27.70 -5.47 -4.07
N SER A 183 28.34 -6.35 -4.83
CA SER A 183 29.75 -6.79 -4.65
C SER A 183 30.72 -5.70 -4.97
#